data_adb6492f4434fa24b89f9628bd9d33f2
#
_entry.id   adb6492f4434fa24b89f9628bd9d33f2
#
_cell.length_a   1.000
_cell.length_b   1.000
_cell.length_c   1.000
_cell.angle_alpha   90.00
_cell.angle_beta   90.00
_cell.angle_gamma   90.00
#
_symmetry.space_group_name_H-M   'P 1'
#
loop_
_entity.id
_entity.type
_entity.pdbx_description
1 polymer ?
#
loop_
_entity_poly.entity_id
_entity_poly.type
_entity_poly.pdbx_seq_one_letter_code
_entity_poly.pdbx_strand_id
1 'polypeptide(L)'
;MVTQFVKTVQRYSFFQTMAINNSNLCIITELFVFLYLRMNNIQLTPFRKGVVGVQFLFVAFGATVLVPLLVGLDPATALFTAGIGTFIFHLVTKGKVPIFLGSSFAFIAPIIEASKMWGMPGTLAGIAGVALVYFLMSALVKWQGRKLLNRLFPPVVIGPVIILIGLSLSGSAVNMAKENWLLAFVALVTAITVLMLGKGLLKLVPIVCGIIVGFIVAALLGEVDFSKVQSAAWFALPGSLSNFHWPEFAWKPFIYMIPVAIAPVIEHIGDVYVVGAVAGKDFVEEPGLHRTMLGDGLACLAACFFGGPPVTTYSEVTGAMQITKVTHPQVIRISALTAIVFSVIGKLSALLQSIPQAVLGGIMLLLFGTIASVGVQNLIQHKVDMNHQRNVIIVSVILTLGIGGAILDFTLRGILIGVLMVICLMYANLLKSSRWKALCCIIGGILASLVVFFYLPGGEGELTKMSGIGLSAIVGVVLNLVLPKDKEEEMREG
;
A
#
# COMPACT_ATOMS: atom_id res chain seq x y z
N MET A 1 -24.64 -4.23 2.84
CA MET A 1 -25.46 -3.67 1.75
C MET A 1 -26.73 -4.47 1.52
N VAL A 2 -26.70 -5.79 1.34
CA VAL A 2 -27.89 -6.65 1.21
C VAL A 2 -28.82 -6.55 2.43
N THR A 3 -28.26 -6.57 3.65
CA THR A 3 -29.04 -6.44 4.89
C THR A 3 -29.66 -5.04 5.07
N GLN A 4 -29.00 -4.01 4.58
CA GLN A 4 -29.54 -2.65 4.56
C GLN A 4 -30.58 -2.48 3.45
N PHE A 5 -30.38 -3.13 2.31
CA PHE A 5 -31.33 -3.21 1.21
C PHE A 5 -32.59 -4.00 1.63
N VAL A 6 -32.44 -5.14 2.29
CA VAL A 6 -33.58 -5.92 2.84
C VAL A 6 -34.34 -5.11 3.88
N LYS A 7 -33.65 -4.39 4.79
CA LYS A 7 -34.30 -3.48 5.75
C LYS A 7 -34.97 -2.29 5.06
N THR A 8 -34.43 -1.78 3.98
CA THR A 8 -35.04 -0.72 3.17
C THR A 8 -36.26 -1.25 2.43
N VAL A 9 -36.18 -2.41 1.81
CA VAL A 9 -37.32 -3.07 1.15
C VAL A 9 -38.41 -3.45 2.15
N GLN A 10 -38.05 -3.94 3.35
CA GLN A 10 -39.02 -4.17 4.43
C GLN A 10 -39.69 -2.90 4.95
N ARG A 11 -38.96 -1.77 5.04
CA ARG A 11 -39.55 -0.46 5.32
C ARG A 11 -40.48 0.00 4.19
N TYR A 12 -40.13 -0.26 2.93
CA TYR A 12 -41.00 0.07 1.79
C TYR A 12 -42.24 -0.81 1.71
N SER A 13 -42.17 -2.10 2.05
CA SER A 13 -43.38 -2.94 2.18
C SER A 13 -44.30 -2.46 3.30
N PHE A 14 -43.73 -1.93 4.39
CA PHE A 14 -44.50 -1.28 5.47
C PHE A 14 -45.18 0.02 5.00
N PHE A 15 -44.53 0.83 4.15
CA PHE A 15 -45.14 2.00 3.51
C PHE A 15 -46.15 1.65 2.42
N GLN A 16 -45.99 0.55 1.70
CA GLN A 16 -47.06 0.07 0.76
C GLN A 16 -48.31 -0.35 1.52
N THR A 17 -48.20 -0.89 2.71
CA THR A 17 -49.38 -1.26 3.52
C THR A 17 -50.07 -0.01 4.11
N MET A 18 -49.39 1.11 4.21
CA MET A 18 -49.95 2.41 4.63
C MET A 18 -50.46 3.29 3.47
N ALA A 19 -50.07 3.04 2.22
CA ALA A 19 -50.33 3.91 1.07
C ALA A 19 -51.36 3.30 0.10
N ILE A 20 -52.49 2.81 0.58
CA ILE A 20 -53.57 2.21 -0.23
C ILE A 20 -54.36 3.25 -1.10
N ASN A 21 -53.87 4.49 -1.25
CA ASN A 21 -54.67 5.43 -2.06
C ASN A 21 -53.88 6.50 -2.87
N ASN A 22 -52.70 6.16 -3.42
CA ASN A 22 -52.07 7.11 -4.35
C ASN A 22 -51.32 6.40 -5.49
N SER A 23 -51.99 6.19 -6.60
CA SER A 23 -51.47 5.59 -7.85
C SER A 23 -50.21 6.28 -8.39
N ASN A 24 -50.04 7.57 -8.11
CA ASN A 24 -48.87 8.34 -8.54
C ASN A 24 -47.57 8.01 -7.76
N LEU A 25 -47.70 7.59 -6.50
CA LEU A 25 -46.54 7.23 -5.67
C LEU A 25 -45.98 5.85 -6.07
N CYS A 26 -46.83 4.94 -6.51
CA CYS A 26 -46.44 3.63 -7.00
C CYS A 26 -45.64 3.74 -8.32
N ILE A 27 -46.10 4.60 -9.24
CA ILE A 27 -45.41 4.85 -10.53
C ILE A 27 -44.03 5.48 -10.28
N ILE A 28 -43.89 6.43 -9.34
CA ILE A 28 -42.59 7.06 -9.00
C ILE A 28 -41.65 6.04 -8.37
N THR A 29 -42.16 5.15 -7.49
CA THR A 29 -41.34 4.09 -6.85
C THR A 29 -40.92 3.03 -7.91
N GLU A 30 -41.80 2.61 -8.79
CA GLU A 30 -41.47 1.71 -9.89
C GLU A 30 -40.48 2.35 -10.87
N LEU A 31 -40.65 3.63 -11.18
CA LEU A 31 -39.73 4.38 -12.03
C LEU A 31 -38.34 4.52 -11.35
N PHE A 32 -38.29 4.78 -10.04
CA PHE A 32 -37.04 4.83 -9.27
C PHE A 32 -36.35 3.47 -9.18
N VAL A 33 -37.09 2.39 -8.94
CA VAL A 33 -36.59 1.01 -8.95
C VAL A 33 -36.15 0.61 -10.36
N PHE A 34 -36.92 0.96 -11.40
CA PHE A 34 -36.54 0.69 -12.79
C PHE A 34 -35.28 1.50 -13.20
N LEU A 35 -35.20 2.77 -12.86
CA LEU A 35 -34.00 3.60 -13.09
C LEU A 35 -32.80 3.07 -12.30
N TYR A 36 -32.99 2.66 -11.05
CA TYR A 36 -31.95 2.06 -10.22
C TYR A 36 -31.46 0.73 -10.79
N LEU A 37 -32.37 -0.16 -11.22
CA LEU A 37 -32.04 -1.43 -11.87
C LEU A 37 -31.40 -1.21 -13.25
N ARG A 38 -31.85 -0.21 -14.01
CA ARG A 38 -31.27 0.17 -15.29
C ARG A 38 -29.88 0.82 -15.14
N MET A 39 -29.66 1.59 -14.06
CA MET A 39 -28.33 2.13 -13.73
C MET A 39 -27.35 1.03 -13.28
N ASN A 40 -27.83 0.01 -12.56
CA ASN A 40 -26.98 -1.13 -12.15
C ASN A 40 -26.77 -2.16 -13.29
N ASN A 41 -27.62 -2.20 -14.31
CA ASN A 41 -27.50 -3.05 -15.48
C ASN A 41 -26.90 -2.34 -16.71
N ILE A 42 -26.13 -1.24 -16.51
CA ILE A 42 -25.39 -0.63 -17.62
C ILE A 42 -24.30 -1.63 -18.06
N GLN A 43 -24.63 -2.44 -19.06
CA GLN A 43 -23.60 -3.21 -19.77
C GLN A 43 -22.56 -2.24 -20.29
N LEU A 44 -21.36 -2.30 -19.70
CA LEU A 44 -20.24 -1.49 -20.15
C LEU A 44 -19.89 -1.90 -21.58
N THR A 45 -20.21 -1.05 -22.55
CA THR A 45 -19.77 -1.26 -23.93
C THR A 45 -18.25 -1.37 -23.98
N PRO A 46 -17.65 -2.10 -24.94
CA PRO A 46 -16.20 -2.22 -25.08
C PRO A 46 -15.50 -0.85 -25.13
N PHE A 47 -16.08 0.11 -25.81
CA PHE A 47 -15.58 1.49 -25.89
C PHE A 47 -15.54 2.16 -24.51
N ARG A 48 -16.61 2.07 -23.73
CA ARG A 48 -16.69 2.65 -22.38
C ARG A 48 -15.70 1.96 -21.43
N LYS A 49 -15.49 0.65 -21.52
CA LYS A 49 -14.44 -0.06 -20.77
C LYS A 49 -13.06 0.47 -21.13
N GLY A 50 -12.80 0.76 -22.40
CA GLY A 50 -11.56 1.35 -22.88
C GLY A 50 -11.30 2.72 -22.23
N VAL A 51 -12.28 3.63 -22.35
CA VAL A 51 -12.16 4.99 -21.80
C VAL A 51 -11.95 4.97 -20.29
N VAL A 52 -12.75 4.18 -19.54
CA VAL A 52 -12.61 4.08 -18.08
C VAL A 52 -11.29 3.40 -17.70
N GLY A 53 -10.80 2.43 -18.48
CA GLY A 53 -9.52 1.77 -18.24
C GLY A 53 -8.35 2.75 -18.38
N VAL A 54 -8.33 3.57 -19.43
CA VAL A 54 -7.33 4.65 -19.60
C VAL A 54 -7.44 5.64 -18.43
N GLN A 55 -8.64 6.03 -18.05
CA GLN A 55 -8.88 6.94 -16.94
C GLN A 55 -8.35 6.38 -15.61
N PHE A 56 -8.54 5.10 -15.32
CA PHE A 56 -8.03 4.48 -14.10
C PHE A 56 -6.51 4.45 -14.06
N LEU A 57 -5.84 4.34 -15.21
CA LEU A 57 -4.40 4.57 -15.25
C LEU A 57 -4.05 5.98 -14.78
N PHE A 58 -4.74 7.02 -15.25
CA PHE A 58 -4.44 8.39 -14.82
C PHE A 58 -4.68 8.61 -13.32
N VAL A 59 -5.60 7.87 -12.69
CA VAL A 59 -5.76 7.87 -11.22
C VAL A 59 -4.54 7.29 -10.53
N ALA A 60 -4.02 6.16 -11.02
CA ALA A 60 -2.83 5.51 -10.50
C ALA A 60 -1.52 6.20 -10.92
N PHE A 61 -1.53 6.96 -12.02
CA PHE A 61 -0.36 7.46 -12.73
C PHE A 61 0.54 8.31 -11.82
N GLY A 62 -0.07 9.29 -11.12
CA GLY A 62 0.70 10.20 -10.27
C GLY A 62 1.51 9.47 -9.21
N ALA A 63 0.89 8.54 -8.51
CA ALA A 63 1.55 7.72 -7.49
C ALA A 63 2.59 6.76 -8.08
N THR A 64 2.27 6.10 -9.20
CA THR A 64 3.17 5.15 -9.86
C THR A 64 4.44 5.79 -10.39
N VAL A 65 4.35 7.02 -10.89
CA VAL A 65 5.49 7.78 -11.46
C VAL A 65 6.30 8.49 -10.38
N LEU A 66 5.66 8.90 -9.30
CA LEU A 66 6.32 9.66 -8.23
C LEU A 66 7.40 8.84 -7.51
N VAL A 67 7.11 7.57 -7.17
CA VAL A 67 8.08 6.71 -6.46
C VAL A 67 9.41 6.58 -7.21
N PRO A 68 9.45 6.19 -8.51
CA PRO A 68 10.73 6.09 -9.23
C PRO A 68 11.47 7.42 -9.30
N LEU A 69 10.79 8.55 -9.48
CA LEU A 69 11.42 9.87 -9.50
C LEU A 69 12.14 10.19 -8.19
N LEU A 70 11.56 9.76 -7.04
CA LEU A 70 12.15 9.99 -5.72
C LEU A 70 13.34 9.09 -5.40
N VAL A 71 13.34 7.89 -5.93
CA VAL A 71 14.41 6.91 -5.65
C VAL A 71 15.46 6.86 -6.76
N GLY A 72 15.37 7.71 -7.78
CA GLY A 72 16.32 7.77 -8.89
C GLY A 72 16.16 6.64 -9.92
N LEU A 73 14.98 6.03 -10.01
CA LEU A 73 14.62 5.05 -11.03
C LEU A 73 13.90 5.72 -12.22
N ASP A 74 13.88 5.04 -13.36
CA ASP A 74 13.17 5.53 -14.54
C ASP A 74 11.64 5.36 -14.40
N PRO A 75 10.84 6.42 -14.54
CA PRO A 75 9.37 6.35 -14.50
C PRO A 75 8.76 5.40 -15.55
N ALA A 76 9.40 5.28 -16.74
CA ALA A 76 8.95 4.36 -17.77
C ALA A 76 9.06 2.90 -17.30
N THR A 77 10.15 2.56 -16.62
CA THR A 77 10.34 1.24 -16.01
C THR A 77 9.28 0.95 -14.96
N ALA A 78 8.94 1.92 -14.13
CA ALA A 78 7.89 1.73 -13.10
C ALA A 78 6.49 1.53 -13.72
N LEU A 79 6.16 2.28 -14.79
CA LEU A 79 4.91 2.07 -15.53
C LEU A 79 4.86 0.68 -16.19
N PHE A 80 5.98 0.22 -16.75
CA PHE A 80 6.10 -1.10 -17.35
C PHE A 80 5.87 -2.20 -16.30
N THR A 81 6.59 -2.12 -15.18
CA THR A 81 6.50 -3.13 -14.10
C THR A 81 5.15 -3.10 -13.40
N ALA A 82 4.51 -1.95 -13.23
CA ALA A 82 3.15 -1.83 -12.74
C ALA A 82 2.15 -2.52 -13.68
N GLY A 83 2.28 -2.30 -14.99
CA GLY A 83 1.44 -2.94 -15.99
C GLY A 83 1.62 -4.47 -16.03
N ILE A 84 2.86 -4.95 -16.14
CA ILE A 84 3.18 -6.39 -16.13
C ILE A 84 2.76 -7.02 -14.80
N GLY A 85 3.09 -6.38 -13.66
CA GLY A 85 2.73 -6.85 -12.33
C GLY A 85 1.21 -7.00 -12.17
N THR A 86 0.43 -6.02 -12.67
CA THR A 86 -1.03 -6.10 -12.68
C THR A 86 -1.53 -7.29 -13.52
N PHE A 87 -0.94 -7.57 -14.68
CA PHE A 87 -1.30 -8.75 -15.47
C PHE A 87 -0.97 -10.06 -14.74
N ILE A 88 0.22 -10.16 -14.11
CA ILE A 88 0.61 -11.31 -13.29
C ILE A 88 -0.39 -11.52 -12.15
N PHE A 89 -0.75 -10.45 -11.45
CA PHE A 89 -1.74 -10.49 -10.38
C PHE A 89 -3.09 -11.02 -10.88
N HIS A 90 -3.57 -10.49 -12.01
CA HIS A 90 -4.83 -10.96 -12.61
C HIS A 90 -4.77 -12.42 -13.07
N LEU A 91 -3.63 -12.90 -13.54
CA LEU A 91 -3.43 -14.30 -13.90
C LEU A 91 -3.57 -15.20 -12.66
N VAL A 92 -2.88 -14.87 -11.58
CA VAL A 92 -2.87 -15.62 -10.31
C VAL A 92 -4.26 -15.61 -9.65
N THR A 93 -4.94 -14.46 -9.68
CA THR A 93 -6.29 -14.28 -9.11
C THR A 93 -7.41 -14.73 -10.06
N LYS A 94 -7.05 -15.40 -11.17
CA LYS A 94 -7.99 -15.88 -12.21
C LYS A 94 -8.86 -14.75 -12.80
N GLY A 95 -8.34 -13.54 -12.87
CA GLY A 95 -9.04 -12.37 -13.37
C GLY A 95 -10.27 -11.95 -12.57
N LYS A 96 -10.40 -12.36 -11.31
CA LYS A 96 -11.58 -12.09 -10.47
C LYS A 96 -11.49 -10.77 -9.72
N VAL A 97 -10.29 -10.40 -9.27
CA VAL A 97 -10.05 -9.25 -8.39
C VAL A 97 -9.69 -8.02 -9.22
N PRO A 98 -10.47 -6.93 -9.18
CA PRO A 98 -10.21 -5.73 -9.96
C PRO A 98 -9.21 -4.80 -9.25
N ILE A 99 -7.97 -5.24 -9.06
CA ILE A 99 -6.91 -4.46 -8.42
C ILE A 99 -5.86 -4.08 -9.48
N PHE A 100 -5.42 -2.83 -9.46
CA PHE A 100 -4.25 -2.32 -10.17
C PHE A 100 -3.06 -2.27 -9.20
N LEU A 101 -1.91 -2.75 -9.65
CA LEU A 101 -0.67 -2.67 -8.89
C LEU A 101 0.17 -1.49 -9.37
N GLY A 102 0.72 -0.75 -8.42
CA GLY A 102 1.64 0.35 -8.72
C GLY A 102 2.80 0.40 -7.75
N SER A 103 3.67 1.38 -7.90
CA SER A 103 4.90 1.52 -7.11
C SER A 103 4.60 1.76 -5.63
N SER A 104 5.18 0.97 -4.73
CA SER A 104 4.90 1.06 -3.29
C SER A 104 5.67 2.19 -2.62
N PHE A 105 4.96 3.08 -1.92
CA PHE A 105 5.55 4.18 -1.14
C PHE A 105 6.34 3.71 0.08
N ALA A 106 6.00 2.56 0.65
CA ALA A 106 6.69 2.01 1.81
C ALA A 106 8.18 1.75 1.57
N PHE A 107 8.57 1.60 0.30
CA PHE A 107 9.95 1.31 -0.07
C PHE A 107 10.77 2.53 -0.46
N ILE A 108 10.24 3.76 -0.48
CA ILE A 108 11.01 4.95 -0.89
C ILE A 108 12.23 5.13 0.00
N ALA A 109 12.05 5.25 1.32
CA ALA A 109 13.16 5.42 2.24
C ALA A 109 14.12 4.21 2.23
N PRO A 110 13.65 2.95 2.31
CA PRO A 110 14.51 1.78 2.23
C PRO A 110 15.31 1.67 0.92
N ILE A 111 14.74 2.03 -0.23
CA ILE A 111 15.47 2.02 -1.51
C ILE A 111 16.55 3.10 -1.51
N ILE A 112 16.25 4.31 -1.04
CA ILE A 112 17.23 5.41 -0.95
C ILE A 112 18.41 5.01 -0.04
N GLU A 113 18.15 4.42 1.12
CA GLU A 113 19.17 3.95 2.05
C GLU A 113 19.98 2.80 1.47
N ALA A 114 19.31 1.77 0.96
CA ALA A 114 19.96 0.61 0.36
C ALA A 114 20.82 0.98 -0.86
N SER A 115 20.34 1.91 -1.70
CA SER A 115 21.10 2.36 -2.87
C SER A 115 22.40 3.08 -2.51
N LYS A 116 22.42 3.80 -1.38
CA LYS A 116 23.63 4.42 -0.86
C LYS A 116 24.63 3.41 -0.32
N MET A 117 24.14 2.31 0.28
CA MET A 117 24.98 1.28 0.90
C MET A 117 25.51 0.25 -0.10
N TRP A 118 24.68 -0.16 -1.06
CA TRP A 118 24.96 -1.33 -1.94
C TRP A 118 24.79 -1.03 -3.43
N GLY A 119 24.56 0.21 -3.80
CA GLY A 119 24.22 0.59 -5.17
C GLY A 119 22.83 0.15 -5.60
N MET A 120 22.39 0.59 -6.78
CA MET A 120 21.06 0.25 -7.30
C MET A 120 20.92 -1.23 -7.70
N PRO A 121 21.90 -1.90 -8.33
CA PRO A 121 21.77 -3.33 -8.67
C PRO A 121 21.58 -4.22 -7.45
N GLY A 122 22.33 -3.99 -6.36
CA GLY A 122 22.16 -4.70 -5.10
C GLY A 122 20.80 -4.41 -4.45
N THR A 123 20.34 -3.16 -4.50
CA THR A 123 19.03 -2.75 -3.97
C THR A 123 17.89 -3.45 -4.72
N LEU A 124 17.97 -3.54 -6.05
CA LEU A 124 16.99 -4.27 -6.84
C LEU A 124 16.93 -5.75 -6.47
N ALA A 125 18.08 -6.39 -6.22
CA ALA A 125 18.11 -7.76 -5.69
C ALA A 125 17.41 -7.90 -4.33
N GLY A 126 17.44 -6.85 -3.50
CA GLY A 126 16.68 -6.79 -2.25
C GLY A 126 15.16 -6.91 -2.45
N ILE A 127 14.62 -6.47 -3.58
CA ILE A 127 13.20 -6.60 -3.92
C ILE A 127 12.77 -8.08 -4.01
N ALA A 128 13.67 -8.99 -4.35
CA ALA A 128 13.38 -10.42 -4.28
C ALA A 128 13.09 -10.89 -2.84
N GLY A 129 13.70 -10.24 -1.83
CA GLY A 129 13.38 -10.45 -0.42
C GLY A 129 11.93 -10.05 -0.09
N VAL A 130 11.44 -8.97 -0.69
CA VAL A 130 10.03 -8.57 -0.58
C VAL A 130 9.10 -9.65 -1.12
N ALA A 131 9.39 -10.17 -2.33
CA ALA A 131 8.61 -11.24 -2.93
C ALA A 131 8.57 -12.50 -2.05
N LEU A 132 9.69 -12.85 -1.42
CA LEU A 132 9.77 -13.98 -0.48
C LEU A 132 8.79 -13.80 0.68
N VAL A 133 8.70 -12.60 1.27
CA VAL A 133 7.75 -12.33 2.38
C VAL A 133 6.31 -12.55 1.91
N TYR A 134 5.94 -12.04 0.74
CA TYR A 134 4.61 -12.28 0.18
C TYR A 134 4.33 -13.77 -0.05
N PHE A 135 5.32 -14.55 -0.53
CA PHE A 135 5.17 -16.00 -0.71
C PHE A 135 4.99 -16.72 0.63
N LEU A 136 5.78 -16.38 1.64
CA LEU A 136 5.64 -16.93 2.98
C LEU A 136 4.27 -16.60 3.58
N MET A 137 3.84 -15.34 3.47
CA MET A 137 2.53 -14.91 3.95
C MET A 137 1.39 -15.59 3.19
N SER A 138 1.51 -15.73 1.87
CA SER A 138 0.55 -16.50 1.05
C SER A 138 0.42 -17.95 1.53
N ALA A 139 1.55 -18.62 1.78
CA ALA A 139 1.58 -20.00 2.29
C ALA A 139 0.96 -20.09 3.70
N LEU A 140 1.29 -19.17 4.60
CA LEU A 140 0.73 -19.10 5.95
C LEU A 140 -0.79 -18.89 5.93
N VAL A 141 -1.27 -17.96 5.10
CA VAL A 141 -2.70 -17.69 4.94
C VAL A 141 -3.43 -18.90 4.37
N LYS A 142 -2.82 -19.59 3.41
CA LYS A 142 -3.39 -20.84 2.85
C LYS A 142 -3.50 -21.94 3.91
N TRP A 143 -2.53 -22.02 4.83
CA TRP A 143 -2.48 -23.07 5.84
C TRP A 143 -3.37 -22.78 7.05
N GLN A 144 -3.32 -21.56 7.60
CA GLN A 144 -4.00 -21.20 8.85
C GLN A 144 -5.25 -20.32 8.68
N GLY A 145 -5.49 -19.83 7.46
CA GLY A 145 -6.66 -19.02 7.13
C GLY A 145 -6.66 -17.63 7.74
N ARG A 146 -7.85 -17.02 7.81
CA ARG A 146 -8.05 -15.64 8.29
C ARG A 146 -7.70 -15.43 9.76
N LYS A 147 -7.81 -16.47 10.61
CA LYS A 147 -7.59 -16.36 12.06
C LYS A 147 -6.16 -15.90 12.38
N LEU A 148 -5.17 -16.41 11.64
CA LEU A 148 -3.79 -16.00 11.84
C LEU A 148 -3.58 -14.52 11.50
N LEU A 149 -4.17 -14.04 10.41
CA LEU A 149 -4.04 -12.65 9.98
C LEU A 149 -4.62 -11.68 11.01
N ASN A 150 -5.84 -11.95 11.45
CA ASN A 150 -6.49 -11.12 12.48
C ASN A 150 -5.69 -11.10 13.79
N ARG A 151 -4.99 -12.20 14.09
CA ARG A 151 -4.13 -12.28 15.27
C ARG A 151 -2.81 -11.52 15.12
N LEU A 152 -2.18 -11.58 13.93
CA LEU A 152 -0.89 -10.92 13.68
C LEU A 152 -1.07 -9.43 13.38
N PHE A 153 -2.08 -9.09 12.60
CA PHE A 153 -2.33 -7.77 12.04
C PHE A 153 -3.72 -7.22 12.41
N PRO A 154 -4.00 -7.03 13.71
CA PRO A 154 -5.23 -6.35 14.10
C PRO A 154 -5.18 -4.86 13.74
N PRO A 155 -6.32 -4.16 13.67
CA PRO A 155 -6.39 -2.75 13.31
C PRO A 155 -5.50 -1.82 14.16
N VAL A 156 -5.24 -2.18 15.43
CA VAL A 156 -4.34 -1.45 16.33
C VAL A 156 -2.87 -1.48 15.87
N VAL A 157 -2.49 -2.44 15.02
CA VAL A 157 -1.17 -2.53 14.38
C VAL A 157 -1.22 -1.92 12.98
N ILE A 158 -2.25 -2.27 12.20
CA ILE A 158 -2.41 -1.82 10.80
C ILE A 158 -2.47 -0.29 10.72
N GLY A 159 -3.33 0.36 11.52
CA GLY A 159 -3.54 1.81 11.49
C GLY A 159 -2.25 2.60 11.67
N PRO A 160 -1.49 2.39 12.78
CA PRO A 160 -0.25 3.11 13.01
C PRO A 160 0.84 2.85 11.96
N VAL A 161 0.93 1.64 11.39
CA VAL A 161 1.88 1.34 10.31
C VAL A 161 1.54 2.16 9.05
N ILE A 162 0.26 2.27 8.68
CA ILE A 162 -0.17 3.12 7.55
C ILE A 162 0.11 4.60 7.85
N ILE A 163 -0.20 5.08 9.06
CA ILE A 163 0.15 6.45 9.49
C ILE A 163 1.65 6.69 9.31
N LEU A 164 2.45 5.75 9.73
CA LEU A 164 3.90 5.83 9.66
C LEU A 164 4.42 5.90 8.22
N ILE A 165 3.85 5.13 7.29
CA ILE A 165 4.22 5.19 5.86
C ILE A 165 4.08 6.64 5.35
N GLY A 166 2.95 7.30 5.63
CA GLY A 166 2.76 8.69 5.22
C GLY A 166 3.70 9.67 5.94
N LEU A 167 3.80 9.60 7.26
CA LEU A 167 4.54 10.59 8.04
C LEU A 167 6.07 10.46 7.93
N SER A 168 6.60 9.26 7.74
CA SER A 168 8.05 9.06 7.61
C SER A 168 8.66 9.78 6.39
N LEU A 169 7.85 10.01 5.36
CA LEU A 169 8.27 10.67 4.12
C LEU A 169 7.94 12.17 4.11
N SER A 170 7.25 12.68 5.13
CA SER A 170 6.83 14.09 5.18
C SER A 170 8.01 15.07 5.17
N GLY A 171 9.12 14.72 5.82
CA GLY A 171 10.36 15.51 5.79
C GLY A 171 10.93 15.66 4.38
N SER A 172 10.90 14.60 3.57
CA SER A 172 11.34 14.65 2.17
C SER A 172 10.44 15.56 1.33
N ALA A 173 9.11 15.48 1.53
CA ALA A 173 8.16 16.35 0.84
C ALA A 173 8.43 17.84 1.14
N VAL A 174 8.64 18.17 2.43
CA VAL A 174 8.97 19.55 2.84
C VAL A 174 10.32 20.01 2.26
N ASN A 175 11.33 19.15 2.24
CA ASN A 175 12.64 19.50 1.70
C ASN A 175 12.59 19.78 0.19
N MET A 176 11.82 18.99 -0.58
CA MET A 176 11.59 19.24 -2.00
C MET A 176 10.77 20.51 -2.22
N ALA A 177 9.72 20.75 -1.43
CA ALA A 177 8.91 21.97 -1.54
C ALA A 177 9.73 23.24 -1.24
N LYS A 178 10.74 23.18 -0.36
CA LYS A 178 11.61 24.31 -0.01
C LYS A 178 12.45 24.82 -1.18
N GLU A 179 12.71 24.03 -2.21
CA GLU A 179 13.45 24.50 -3.38
C GLU A 179 12.75 25.67 -4.06
N ASN A 180 11.41 25.62 -4.16
CA ASN A 180 10.58 26.75 -4.62
C ASN A 180 9.16 26.63 -4.05
N TRP A 181 8.88 27.35 -2.95
CA TRP A 181 7.57 27.32 -2.30
C TRP A 181 6.42 27.78 -3.21
N LEU A 182 6.67 28.70 -4.14
CA LEU A 182 5.64 29.14 -5.07
C LEU A 182 5.13 27.98 -5.92
N LEU A 183 6.04 27.22 -6.54
CA LEU A 183 5.69 26.07 -7.35
C LEU A 183 5.01 24.97 -6.53
N ALA A 184 5.54 24.71 -5.33
CA ALA A 184 4.97 23.74 -4.42
C ALA A 184 3.54 24.10 -4.03
N PHE A 185 3.26 25.38 -3.67
CA PHE A 185 1.90 25.83 -3.35
C PHE A 185 0.96 25.83 -4.55
N VAL A 186 1.42 26.21 -5.74
CA VAL A 186 0.60 26.13 -6.94
C VAL A 186 0.15 24.68 -7.20
N ALA A 187 1.07 23.72 -7.13
CA ALA A 187 0.74 22.31 -7.33
C ALA A 187 -0.21 21.80 -6.24
N LEU A 188 0.08 22.08 -4.96
CA LEU A 188 -0.71 21.68 -3.81
C LEU A 188 -2.13 22.25 -3.85
N VAL A 189 -2.25 23.57 -4.02
CA VAL A 189 -3.56 24.26 -4.06
C VAL A 189 -4.39 23.78 -5.25
N THR A 190 -3.76 23.58 -6.42
CA THR A 190 -4.45 23.00 -7.57
C THR A 190 -5.00 21.61 -7.25
N ALA A 191 -4.19 20.73 -6.68
CA ALA A 191 -4.62 19.38 -6.33
C ALA A 191 -5.77 19.41 -5.30
N ILE A 192 -5.69 20.25 -4.26
CA ILE A 192 -6.76 20.43 -3.26
C ILE A 192 -8.04 20.96 -3.92
N THR A 193 -7.92 21.97 -4.78
CA THR A 193 -9.06 22.57 -5.49
C THR A 193 -9.77 21.53 -6.36
N VAL A 194 -9.01 20.75 -7.11
CA VAL A 194 -9.56 19.68 -7.96
C VAL A 194 -10.22 18.60 -7.10
N LEU A 195 -9.61 18.22 -5.98
CA LEU A 195 -10.16 17.20 -5.07
C LEU A 195 -11.50 17.68 -4.43
N MET A 196 -11.59 18.95 -4.06
CA MET A 196 -12.74 19.53 -3.35
C MET A 196 -13.86 19.98 -4.30
N LEU A 197 -13.50 20.67 -5.37
CA LEU A 197 -14.45 21.33 -6.29
C LEU A 197 -14.63 20.58 -7.60
N GLY A 198 -13.74 19.64 -7.93
CA GLY A 198 -13.80 18.83 -9.15
C GLY A 198 -15.08 18.02 -9.23
N LYS A 199 -15.64 17.93 -10.44
CA LYS A 199 -16.85 17.15 -10.74
C LYS A 199 -16.51 16.01 -11.73
N GLY A 200 -17.22 14.90 -11.59
CA GLY A 200 -17.07 13.77 -12.51
C GLY A 200 -15.64 13.20 -12.55
N LEU A 201 -15.06 13.10 -13.73
CA LEU A 201 -13.75 12.52 -13.96
C LEU A 201 -12.60 13.34 -13.38
N LEU A 202 -12.74 14.68 -13.36
CA LEU A 202 -11.70 15.57 -12.87
C LEU A 202 -11.37 15.30 -11.39
N LYS A 203 -12.39 15.02 -10.57
CA LYS A 203 -12.22 14.68 -9.15
C LYS A 203 -11.34 13.45 -8.90
N LEU A 204 -11.15 12.60 -9.90
CA LEU A 204 -10.40 11.36 -9.79
C LEU A 204 -8.90 11.53 -10.06
N VAL A 205 -8.48 12.67 -10.59
CA VAL A 205 -7.09 12.92 -11.02
C VAL A 205 -6.47 14.19 -10.41
N PRO A 206 -6.67 14.48 -9.11
CA PRO A 206 -6.21 15.73 -8.50
C PRO A 206 -4.68 15.86 -8.54
N ILE A 207 -3.95 14.78 -8.31
CA ILE A 207 -2.48 14.72 -8.32
C ILE A 207 -1.96 15.10 -9.71
N VAL A 208 -2.50 14.48 -10.76
CA VAL A 208 -2.09 14.76 -12.15
C VAL A 208 -2.38 16.22 -12.53
N CYS A 209 -3.54 16.75 -12.13
CA CYS A 209 -3.86 18.16 -12.35
C CYS A 209 -2.88 19.10 -11.64
N GLY A 210 -2.53 18.80 -10.39
CA GLY A 210 -1.54 19.58 -9.64
C GLY A 210 -0.16 19.55 -10.29
N ILE A 211 0.29 18.37 -10.74
CA ILE A 211 1.56 18.23 -11.46
C ILE A 211 1.52 19.04 -12.77
N ILE A 212 0.48 18.92 -13.58
CA ILE A 212 0.38 19.62 -14.88
C ILE A 212 0.40 21.14 -14.67
N VAL A 213 -0.42 21.69 -13.77
CA VAL A 213 -0.47 23.13 -13.52
C VAL A 213 0.85 23.62 -12.92
N GLY A 214 1.40 22.91 -11.93
CA GLY A 214 2.71 23.23 -11.35
C GLY A 214 3.83 23.23 -12.39
N PHE A 215 3.84 22.24 -13.29
CA PHE A 215 4.79 22.14 -14.39
C PHE A 215 4.64 23.28 -15.40
N ILE A 216 3.40 23.65 -15.79
CA ILE A 216 3.15 24.78 -16.70
C ILE A 216 3.68 26.08 -16.08
N VAL A 217 3.39 26.32 -14.79
CA VAL A 217 3.91 27.53 -14.11
C VAL A 217 5.43 27.51 -14.03
N ALA A 218 6.04 26.37 -13.73
CA ALA A 218 7.49 26.22 -13.71
C ALA A 218 8.11 26.49 -15.10
N ALA A 219 7.47 26.01 -16.18
CA ALA A 219 7.90 26.27 -17.54
C ALA A 219 7.81 27.76 -17.92
N LEU A 220 6.73 28.43 -17.48
CA LEU A 220 6.57 29.88 -17.70
C LEU A 220 7.60 30.73 -16.94
N LEU A 221 8.08 30.24 -15.79
CA LEU A 221 9.13 30.85 -15.00
C LEU A 221 10.55 30.52 -15.51
N GLY A 222 10.67 29.62 -16.49
CA GLY A 222 11.95 29.20 -17.03
C GLY A 222 12.72 28.21 -16.16
N GLU A 223 12.06 27.57 -15.21
CA GLU A 223 12.67 26.60 -14.28
C GLU A 223 12.65 25.15 -14.81
N VAL A 224 12.19 24.92 -16.05
CA VAL A 224 12.12 23.60 -16.67
C VAL A 224 13.19 23.43 -17.72
N ASP A 225 14.04 22.42 -17.57
CA ASP A 225 15.02 22.03 -18.61
C ASP A 225 14.36 21.06 -19.60
N PHE A 226 14.10 21.58 -20.82
CA PHE A 226 13.53 20.78 -21.91
C PHE A 226 14.58 20.04 -22.76
N SER A 227 15.87 20.14 -22.47
CA SER A 227 16.94 19.52 -23.25
C SER A 227 16.77 18.01 -23.36
N LYS A 228 16.42 17.37 -22.22
CA LYS A 228 16.12 15.92 -22.15
C LYS A 228 14.91 15.54 -23.00
N VAL A 229 13.87 16.38 -23.00
CA VAL A 229 12.65 16.11 -23.79
C VAL A 229 12.93 16.29 -25.30
N GLN A 230 13.76 17.26 -25.67
CA GLN A 230 14.11 17.50 -27.06
C GLN A 230 14.94 16.34 -27.64
N SER A 231 15.93 15.85 -26.87
CA SER A 231 16.83 14.77 -27.28
C SER A 231 16.19 13.37 -27.21
N ALA A 232 15.13 13.18 -26.41
CA ALA A 232 14.49 11.89 -26.27
C ALA A 232 13.82 11.42 -27.57
N ALA A 233 13.95 10.11 -27.85
CA ALA A 233 13.21 9.47 -28.93
C ALA A 233 11.70 9.42 -28.62
N TRP A 234 10.86 9.41 -29.66
CA TRP A 234 9.41 9.22 -29.46
C TRP A 234 9.09 7.88 -28.87
N PHE A 235 9.72 6.82 -29.36
CA PHE A 235 9.58 5.47 -28.85
C PHE A 235 10.94 4.98 -28.36
N ALA A 236 10.96 4.54 -27.12
CA ALA A 236 12.13 3.97 -26.45
C ALA A 236 11.68 2.83 -25.54
N LEU A 237 12.49 1.80 -25.46
CA LEU A 237 12.28 0.79 -24.40
C LEU A 237 12.54 1.45 -23.05
N PRO A 238 11.81 1.05 -21.99
CA PRO A 238 12.11 1.47 -20.62
C PRO A 238 13.61 1.30 -20.33
N GLY A 239 14.20 2.23 -19.58
CA GLY A 239 15.65 2.29 -19.36
C GLY A 239 16.25 0.99 -18.83
N SER A 240 15.51 0.25 -18.03
CA SER A 240 15.90 -1.08 -17.55
C SER A 240 15.93 -2.16 -18.64
N LEU A 241 15.14 -2.05 -19.69
CA LEU A 241 15.15 -2.99 -20.81
C LEU A 241 16.20 -2.63 -21.86
N SER A 242 16.54 -1.33 -22.00
CA SER A 242 17.58 -0.85 -22.91
C SER A 242 19.00 -1.10 -22.37
N ASN A 243 19.16 -0.96 -21.04
CA ASN A 243 20.41 -1.18 -20.31
C ASN A 243 20.20 -2.26 -19.26
N PHE A 244 19.77 -3.45 -19.70
CA PHE A 244 19.40 -4.53 -18.80
C PHE A 244 20.62 -5.00 -18.00
N HIS A 245 20.58 -4.71 -16.70
CA HIS A 245 21.53 -5.26 -15.73
C HIS A 245 20.76 -6.26 -14.88
N TRP A 246 21.24 -7.53 -14.87
CA TRP A 246 20.69 -8.50 -13.94
C TRP A 246 20.84 -8.01 -12.51
N PRO A 247 19.84 -8.18 -11.65
CA PRO A 247 20.02 -7.90 -10.23
C PRO A 247 21.22 -8.66 -9.69
N GLU A 248 22.17 -7.95 -9.12
CA GLU A 248 23.31 -8.57 -8.47
C GLU A 248 22.87 -9.10 -7.11
N PHE A 249 22.67 -10.41 -7.02
CA PHE A 249 22.22 -11.02 -5.78
C PHE A 249 23.23 -10.80 -4.65
N ALA A 250 22.79 -10.13 -3.61
CA ALA A 250 23.55 -9.94 -2.39
C ALA A 250 22.66 -10.19 -1.16
N TRP A 251 23.17 -10.96 -0.20
CA TRP A 251 22.43 -11.32 1.00
C TRP A 251 22.03 -10.12 1.85
N LYS A 252 22.90 -9.10 1.98
CA LYS A 252 22.64 -7.93 2.84
C LYS A 252 21.43 -7.12 2.40
N PRO A 253 21.32 -6.62 1.15
CA PRO A 253 20.12 -5.91 0.71
C PRO A 253 18.88 -6.81 0.67
N PHE A 254 19.04 -8.10 0.36
CA PHE A 254 17.95 -9.08 0.39
C PHE A 254 17.33 -9.18 1.79
N ILE A 255 18.14 -9.38 2.83
CA ILE A 255 17.67 -9.46 4.22
C ILE A 255 17.15 -8.11 4.71
N TYR A 256 17.77 -6.99 4.29
CA TYR A 256 17.36 -5.65 4.65
C TYR A 256 15.92 -5.32 4.23
N MET A 257 15.50 -5.78 3.04
CA MET A 257 14.17 -5.50 2.52
C MET A 257 13.06 -6.39 3.12
N ILE A 258 13.39 -7.53 3.71
CA ILE A 258 12.41 -8.47 4.30
C ILE A 258 11.50 -7.78 5.35
N PRO A 259 12.02 -7.08 6.36
CA PRO A 259 11.18 -6.45 7.37
C PRO A 259 10.28 -5.35 6.81
N VAL A 260 10.76 -4.61 5.81
CA VAL A 260 10.00 -3.55 5.15
C VAL A 260 8.75 -4.08 4.47
N ALA A 261 8.83 -5.29 3.91
CA ALA A 261 7.72 -5.92 3.20
C ALA A 261 6.49 -6.20 4.08
N ILE A 262 6.64 -6.20 5.41
CA ILE A 262 5.51 -6.40 6.33
C ILE A 262 4.49 -5.27 6.20
N ALA A 263 4.93 -4.03 6.02
CA ALA A 263 4.04 -2.88 5.88
C ALA A 263 3.13 -2.98 4.64
N PRO A 264 3.63 -3.19 3.42
CA PRO A 264 2.76 -3.36 2.25
C PRO A 264 1.95 -4.67 2.26
N VAL A 265 2.40 -5.73 2.95
CA VAL A 265 1.57 -6.92 3.18
C VAL A 265 0.33 -6.56 4.01
N ILE A 266 0.50 -5.74 5.03
CA ILE A 266 -0.61 -5.23 5.85
C ILE A 266 -1.56 -4.38 5.01
N GLU A 267 -1.00 -3.45 4.21
CA GLU A 267 -1.74 -2.59 3.29
C GLU A 267 -2.56 -3.43 2.28
N HIS A 268 -1.93 -4.43 1.65
CA HIS A 268 -2.57 -5.35 0.73
C HIS A 268 -3.81 -6.04 1.33
N ILE A 269 -3.72 -6.51 2.58
CA ILE A 269 -4.86 -7.13 3.28
C ILE A 269 -6.01 -6.14 3.36
N GLY A 270 -5.74 -4.91 3.79
CA GLY A 270 -6.73 -3.84 3.88
C GLY A 270 -7.38 -3.54 2.54
N ASP A 271 -6.59 -3.39 1.49
CA ASP A 271 -7.06 -3.09 0.14
C ASP A 271 -7.96 -4.18 -0.44
N VAL A 272 -7.64 -5.45 -0.22
CA VAL A 272 -8.47 -6.58 -0.68
C VAL A 272 -9.86 -6.54 -0.02
N TYR A 273 -9.93 -6.20 1.28
CA TYR A 273 -11.22 -6.01 1.96
C TYR A 273 -12.00 -4.83 1.38
N VAL A 274 -11.34 -3.69 1.15
CA VAL A 274 -11.97 -2.49 0.62
C VAL A 274 -12.49 -2.72 -0.81
N VAL A 275 -11.67 -3.32 -1.68
CA VAL A 275 -12.09 -3.69 -3.05
C VAL A 275 -13.26 -4.66 -3.03
N GLY A 276 -13.24 -5.64 -2.11
CA GLY A 276 -14.34 -6.57 -1.91
C GLY A 276 -15.65 -5.85 -1.55
N ALA A 277 -15.57 -4.91 -0.60
CA ALA A 277 -16.72 -4.10 -0.20
C ALA A 277 -17.27 -3.24 -1.36
N VAL A 278 -16.38 -2.62 -2.15
CA VAL A 278 -16.76 -1.79 -3.32
C VAL A 278 -17.36 -2.63 -4.44
N ALA A 279 -16.80 -3.83 -4.69
CA ALA A 279 -17.28 -4.74 -5.74
C ALA A 279 -18.49 -5.58 -5.30
N GLY A 280 -18.87 -5.56 -4.02
CA GLY A 280 -19.92 -6.41 -3.46
C GLY A 280 -19.58 -7.91 -3.49
N LYS A 281 -18.28 -8.26 -3.36
CA LYS A 281 -17.75 -9.63 -3.41
C LYS A 281 -16.74 -9.87 -2.31
N ASP A 282 -16.69 -11.09 -1.80
CA ASP A 282 -15.66 -11.48 -0.84
C ASP A 282 -14.44 -12.07 -1.56
N PHE A 283 -13.45 -11.21 -1.85
CA PHE A 283 -12.21 -11.63 -2.49
C PHE A 283 -11.22 -12.30 -1.53
N VAL A 284 -11.45 -12.19 -0.23
CA VAL A 284 -10.66 -12.89 0.79
C VAL A 284 -10.99 -14.38 0.80
N GLU A 285 -12.26 -14.73 0.48
CA GLU A 285 -12.71 -16.11 0.32
C GLU A 285 -12.46 -16.63 -1.09
N GLU A 286 -12.88 -15.89 -2.13
CA GLU A 286 -12.72 -16.28 -3.53
C GLU A 286 -12.18 -15.13 -4.40
N PRO A 287 -10.99 -15.23 -4.96
CA PRO A 287 -10.12 -16.41 -5.17
C PRO A 287 -9.29 -16.82 -3.95
N GLY A 288 -9.41 -16.10 -2.86
CA GLY A 288 -8.68 -16.31 -1.61
C GLY A 288 -7.50 -15.35 -1.45
N LEU A 289 -7.33 -14.82 -0.23
CA LEU A 289 -6.28 -13.86 0.09
C LEU A 289 -4.87 -14.41 -0.18
N HIS A 290 -4.67 -15.74 -0.03
CA HIS A 290 -3.41 -16.39 -0.37
C HIS A 290 -3.03 -16.20 -1.85
N ARG A 291 -4.02 -16.16 -2.77
CA ARG A 291 -3.75 -15.92 -4.20
C ARG A 291 -3.45 -14.46 -4.50
N THR A 292 -4.15 -13.53 -3.83
CA THR A 292 -3.86 -12.12 -4.03
C THR A 292 -2.46 -11.78 -3.55
N MET A 293 -2.05 -12.30 -2.37
CA MET A 293 -0.67 -12.16 -1.87
C MET A 293 0.36 -12.82 -2.79
N LEU A 294 0.07 -14.02 -3.31
CA LEU A 294 0.95 -14.67 -4.28
C LEU A 294 1.10 -13.82 -5.55
N GLY A 295 0.02 -13.19 -5.99
CA GLY A 295 0.02 -12.29 -7.15
C GLY A 295 0.93 -11.08 -6.95
N ASP A 296 0.84 -10.41 -5.78
CA ASP A 296 1.72 -9.29 -5.43
C ASP A 296 3.18 -9.72 -5.33
N GLY A 297 3.45 -10.87 -4.69
CA GLY A 297 4.80 -11.41 -4.58
C GLY A 297 5.44 -11.68 -5.95
N LEU A 298 4.70 -12.31 -6.86
CA LEU A 298 5.17 -12.55 -8.24
C LEU A 298 5.33 -11.25 -9.03
N ALA A 299 4.47 -10.26 -8.80
CA ALA A 299 4.58 -8.95 -9.41
C ALA A 299 5.81 -8.18 -8.91
N CYS A 300 6.11 -8.24 -7.59
CA CYS A 300 7.35 -7.69 -7.02
C CYS A 300 8.60 -8.40 -7.58
N LEU A 301 8.55 -9.72 -7.72
CA LEU A 301 9.66 -10.48 -8.32
C LEU A 301 9.88 -10.07 -9.78
N ALA A 302 8.82 -9.88 -10.56
CA ALA A 302 8.93 -9.36 -11.92
C ALA A 302 9.51 -7.93 -11.93
N ALA A 303 9.07 -7.06 -11.00
CA ALA A 303 9.62 -5.71 -10.87
C ALA A 303 11.13 -5.75 -10.57
N CYS A 304 11.59 -6.65 -9.70
CA CYS A 304 13.00 -6.89 -9.43
C CYS A 304 13.78 -7.21 -10.73
N PHE A 305 13.29 -8.15 -11.53
CA PHE A 305 13.96 -8.54 -12.77
C PHE A 305 13.98 -7.43 -13.82
N PHE A 306 12.94 -6.63 -13.91
CA PHE A 306 12.86 -5.53 -14.86
C PHE A 306 13.43 -4.21 -14.34
N GLY A 307 14.03 -4.19 -13.14
CA GLY A 307 14.66 -2.98 -12.57
C GLY A 307 13.68 -1.91 -12.10
N GLY A 308 12.43 -2.28 -11.84
CA GLY A 308 11.42 -1.37 -11.29
C GLY A 308 11.33 -1.43 -9.76
N PRO A 309 10.65 -0.46 -9.14
CA PRO A 309 10.38 -0.50 -7.70
C PRO A 309 9.41 -1.63 -7.35
N PRO A 310 9.39 -2.09 -6.07
CA PRO A 310 8.38 -3.03 -5.60
C PRO A 310 6.98 -2.48 -5.86
N VAL A 311 6.08 -3.36 -6.29
CA VAL A 311 4.68 -2.99 -6.56
C VAL A 311 3.78 -3.44 -5.42
N THR A 312 2.67 -2.73 -5.23
CA THR A 312 1.61 -3.05 -4.25
C THR A 312 0.24 -2.68 -4.81
N THR A 313 -0.80 -3.10 -4.12
CA THR A 313 -2.19 -2.74 -4.44
C THR A 313 -2.44 -1.25 -4.28
N TYR A 314 -3.24 -0.65 -5.18
CA TYR A 314 -3.54 0.78 -5.17
C TYR A 314 -4.98 1.07 -4.75
N SER A 315 -5.13 1.62 -3.55
CA SER A 315 -6.41 2.05 -3.00
C SER A 315 -7.02 3.26 -3.72
N GLU A 316 -6.21 4.09 -4.38
CA GLU A 316 -6.68 5.22 -5.22
C GLU A 316 -7.57 4.74 -6.36
N VAL A 317 -7.18 3.65 -7.03
CA VAL A 317 -7.99 3.04 -8.09
C VAL A 317 -9.28 2.45 -7.53
N THR A 318 -9.23 1.88 -6.33
CA THR A 318 -10.42 1.41 -5.61
C THR A 318 -11.37 2.56 -5.28
N GLY A 319 -10.86 3.72 -4.87
CA GLY A 319 -11.63 4.94 -4.69
C GLY A 319 -12.31 5.39 -5.99
N ALA A 320 -11.59 5.33 -7.11
CA ALA A 320 -12.15 5.64 -8.43
C ALA A 320 -13.25 4.64 -8.83
N MET A 321 -13.10 3.35 -8.55
CA MET A 321 -14.14 2.35 -8.75
C MET A 321 -15.40 2.64 -7.92
N GLN A 322 -15.23 3.11 -6.69
CA GLN A 322 -16.33 3.49 -5.80
C GLN A 322 -17.13 4.67 -6.38
N ILE A 323 -16.46 5.66 -6.96
CA ILE A 323 -17.09 6.84 -7.57
C ILE A 323 -17.75 6.50 -8.91
N THR A 324 -17.04 5.78 -9.78
CA THR A 324 -17.51 5.43 -11.13
C THR A 324 -18.51 4.27 -11.15
N LYS A 325 -18.59 3.51 -10.05
CA LYS A 325 -19.33 2.25 -9.94
C LYS A 325 -18.92 1.17 -10.96
N VAL A 326 -17.70 1.28 -11.47
CA VAL A 326 -17.13 0.34 -12.44
C VAL A 326 -16.10 -0.55 -11.75
N THR A 327 -16.50 -1.79 -11.47
CA THR A 327 -15.67 -2.78 -10.74
C THR A 327 -15.27 -3.99 -11.61
N HIS A 328 -15.35 -3.84 -12.94
CA HIS A 328 -15.10 -4.96 -13.85
C HIS A 328 -13.59 -5.18 -14.06
N PRO A 329 -13.03 -6.39 -13.81
CA PRO A 329 -11.59 -6.65 -13.90
C PRO A 329 -10.97 -6.36 -15.29
N GLN A 330 -11.75 -6.43 -16.37
CA GLN A 330 -11.26 -6.07 -17.72
C GLN A 330 -10.83 -4.61 -17.83
N VAL A 331 -11.48 -3.70 -17.07
CA VAL A 331 -11.12 -2.28 -17.05
C VAL A 331 -9.74 -2.10 -16.49
N ILE A 332 -9.39 -2.81 -15.41
CA ILE A 332 -8.06 -2.79 -14.80
C ILE A 332 -7.00 -3.38 -15.75
N ARG A 333 -7.34 -4.43 -16.50
CA ARG A 333 -6.41 -4.96 -17.52
C ARG A 333 -6.15 -3.97 -18.64
N ILE A 334 -7.13 -3.16 -19.01
CA ILE A 334 -6.94 -2.07 -19.98
C ILE A 334 -6.03 -0.99 -19.37
N SER A 335 -6.21 -0.63 -18.07
CA SER A 335 -5.30 0.28 -17.38
C SER A 335 -3.86 -0.24 -17.39
N ALA A 336 -3.67 -1.52 -17.11
CA ALA A 336 -2.36 -2.18 -17.13
C ALA A 336 -1.71 -2.15 -18.53
N LEU A 337 -2.50 -2.46 -19.57
CA LEU A 337 -2.03 -2.35 -20.96
C LEU A 337 -1.65 -0.92 -21.33
N THR A 338 -2.45 0.06 -20.91
CA THR A 338 -2.16 1.47 -21.16
C THR A 338 -0.87 1.91 -20.45
N ALA A 339 -0.61 1.41 -19.22
CA ALA A 339 0.66 1.66 -18.52
C ALA A 339 1.87 1.13 -19.31
N ILE A 340 1.77 -0.09 -19.85
CA ILE A 340 2.81 -0.67 -20.72
C ILE A 340 2.99 0.17 -21.99
N VAL A 341 1.92 0.60 -22.64
CA VAL A 341 2.00 1.47 -23.82
C VAL A 341 2.66 2.80 -23.47
N PHE A 342 2.31 3.41 -22.36
CA PHE A 342 2.92 4.68 -21.92
C PHE A 342 4.40 4.52 -21.57
N SER A 343 4.82 3.36 -21.09
CA SER A 343 6.21 3.10 -20.74
C SER A 343 7.16 3.10 -21.95
N VAL A 344 6.66 2.86 -23.16
CA VAL A 344 7.48 2.89 -24.39
C VAL A 344 7.48 4.25 -25.09
N ILE A 345 6.77 5.26 -24.54
CA ILE A 345 6.79 6.62 -25.04
C ILE A 345 7.95 7.39 -24.41
N GLY A 346 9.12 7.39 -25.06
CA GLY A 346 10.34 7.99 -24.51
C GLY A 346 10.20 9.49 -24.22
N LYS A 347 9.49 10.24 -25.06
CA LYS A 347 9.16 11.66 -24.80
C LYS A 347 8.39 11.86 -23.50
N LEU A 348 7.47 10.94 -23.16
CA LEU A 348 6.71 11.00 -21.91
C LEU A 348 7.62 10.77 -20.69
N SER A 349 8.52 9.77 -20.75
CA SER A 349 9.48 9.53 -19.65
C SER A 349 10.40 10.74 -19.45
N ALA A 350 10.92 11.31 -20.54
CA ALA A 350 11.76 12.51 -20.46
C ALA A 350 11.00 13.73 -19.89
N LEU A 351 9.72 13.90 -20.26
CA LEU A 351 8.86 14.96 -19.71
C LEU A 351 8.66 14.78 -18.21
N LEU A 352 8.40 13.55 -17.74
CA LEU A 352 8.23 13.26 -16.33
C LEU A 352 9.50 13.52 -15.52
N GLN A 353 10.67 13.22 -16.09
CA GLN A 353 11.96 13.50 -15.45
C GLN A 353 12.34 14.99 -15.46
N SER A 354 11.66 15.82 -16.26
CA SER A 354 11.88 17.27 -16.29
C SER A 354 10.98 18.03 -15.30
N ILE A 355 10.12 17.35 -14.53
CA ILE A 355 9.27 17.98 -13.52
C ILE A 355 10.15 18.49 -12.37
N PRO A 356 10.09 19.80 -12.02
CA PRO A 356 10.85 20.34 -10.90
C PRO A 356 10.50 19.67 -9.57
N GLN A 357 11.51 19.45 -8.73
CA GLN A 357 11.32 18.81 -7.44
C GLN A 357 10.34 19.56 -6.54
N ALA A 358 10.32 20.88 -6.59
CA ALA A 358 9.37 21.70 -5.85
C ALA A 358 7.90 21.38 -6.17
N VAL A 359 7.57 21.14 -7.46
CA VAL A 359 6.22 20.74 -7.90
C VAL A 359 5.86 19.38 -7.30
N LEU A 360 6.79 18.41 -7.36
CA LEU A 360 6.62 17.09 -6.76
C LEU A 360 6.47 17.20 -5.25
N GLY A 361 7.28 18.03 -4.59
CA GLY A 361 7.21 18.30 -3.15
C GLY A 361 5.81 18.79 -2.72
N GLY A 362 5.23 19.74 -3.45
CA GLY A 362 3.87 20.23 -3.20
C GLY A 362 2.81 19.14 -3.27
N ILE A 363 2.88 18.27 -4.27
CA ILE A 363 1.97 17.12 -4.40
C ILE A 363 2.19 16.10 -3.28
N MET A 364 3.45 15.85 -2.90
CA MET A 364 3.79 14.89 -1.84
C MET A 364 3.27 15.31 -0.48
N LEU A 365 3.23 16.62 -0.17
CA LEU A 365 2.60 17.12 1.06
C LEU A 365 1.16 16.65 1.19
N LEU A 366 0.38 16.72 0.11
CA LEU A 366 -1.00 16.23 0.10
C LEU A 366 -1.06 14.71 0.18
N LEU A 367 -0.25 14.01 -0.64
CA LEU A 367 -0.30 12.56 -0.78
C LEU A 367 0.07 11.86 0.53
N PHE A 368 1.19 12.23 1.15
CA PHE A 368 1.63 11.60 2.40
C PHE A 368 0.68 11.92 3.57
N GLY A 369 0.11 13.14 3.59
CA GLY A 369 -0.94 13.48 4.53
C GLY A 369 -2.20 12.62 4.35
N THR A 370 -2.61 12.36 3.11
CA THR A 370 -3.78 11.50 2.84
C THR A 370 -3.51 10.05 3.21
N ILE A 371 -2.31 9.51 2.95
CA ILE A 371 -1.93 8.15 3.38
C ILE A 371 -1.99 8.04 4.91
N ALA A 372 -1.40 9.01 5.64
CA ALA A 372 -1.48 9.02 7.09
C ALA A 372 -2.94 9.08 7.59
N SER A 373 -3.79 9.87 6.92
CA SER A 373 -5.21 9.97 7.25
C SER A 373 -5.97 8.66 7.04
N VAL A 374 -5.60 7.83 6.04
CA VAL A 374 -6.17 6.49 5.85
C VAL A 374 -5.85 5.59 7.05
N GLY A 375 -4.64 5.67 7.61
CA GLY A 375 -4.29 4.94 8.83
C GLY A 375 -5.13 5.36 10.03
N VAL A 376 -5.36 6.68 10.21
CA VAL A 376 -6.27 7.20 11.27
C VAL A 376 -7.69 6.70 11.02
N GLN A 377 -8.17 6.75 9.79
CA GLN A 377 -9.50 6.26 9.42
C GLN A 377 -9.66 4.77 9.72
N ASN A 378 -8.61 3.96 9.51
CA ASN A 378 -8.62 2.54 9.85
C ASN A 378 -8.87 2.32 11.34
N LEU A 379 -8.17 3.06 12.22
CA LEU A 379 -8.37 2.98 13.68
C LEU A 379 -9.80 3.35 14.10
N ILE A 380 -10.35 4.41 13.49
CA ILE A 380 -11.71 4.89 13.79
C ILE A 380 -12.77 3.89 13.31
N GLN A 381 -12.65 3.38 12.07
CA GLN A 381 -13.62 2.45 11.49
C GLN A 381 -13.72 1.14 12.26
N HIS A 382 -12.59 0.65 12.75
CA HIS A 382 -12.54 -0.58 13.56
C HIS A 382 -12.75 -0.31 15.05
N LYS A 383 -13.08 0.95 15.44
CA LYS A 383 -13.36 1.34 16.82
C LYS A 383 -12.27 0.90 17.78
N VAL A 384 -11.00 1.11 17.40
CA VAL A 384 -9.87 0.83 18.29
C VAL A 384 -9.96 1.76 19.49
N ASP A 385 -10.16 1.18 20.69
CA ASP A 385 -10.29 1.96 21.91
C ASP A 385 -8.91 2.38 22.45
N MET A 386 -8.64 3.67 22.39
CA MET A 386 -7.38 4.27 22.86
C MET A 386 -7.37 4.53 24.38
N ASN A 387 -8.46 4.25 25.10
CA ASN A 387 -8.45 4.26 26.58
C ASN A 387 -7.77 3.00 27.15
N HIS A 388 -7.68 1.93 26.38
CA HIS A 388 -6.93 0.74 26.78
C HIS A 388 -5.43 0.98 26.68
N GLN A 389 -4.71 0.83 27.82
CA GLN A 389 -3.26 1.04 27.88
C GLN A 389 -2.48 0.18 26.87
N ARG A 390 -2.94 -1.05 26.62
CA ARG A 390 -2.34 -1.94 25.62
C ARG A 390 -2.31 -1.31 24.24
N ASN A 391 -3.43 -0.77 23.78
CA ASN A 391 -3.56 -0.16 22.46
C ASN A 391 -2.70 1.11 22.35
N VAL A 392 -2.71 1.93 23.40
CA VAL A 392 -1.86 3.13 23.48
C VAL A 392 -0.38 2.76 23.38
N ILE A 393 0.08 1.73 24.09
CA ILE A 393 1.47 1.28 24.05
C ILE A 393 1.84 0.84 22.63
N ILE A 394 1.02 -0.02 21.99
CA ILE A 394 1.30 -0.51 20.62
C ILE A 394 1.41 0.65 19.64
N VAL A 395 0.41 1.53 19.63
CA VAL A 395 0.35 2.69 18.72
C VAL A 395 1.53 3.63 18.95
N SER A 396 1.79 3.98 20.22
CA SER A 396 2.87 4.91 20.58
C SER A 396 4.24 4.38 20.18
N VAL A 397 4.52 3.11 20.45
CA VAL A 397 5.82 2.50 20.14
C VAL A 397 6.03 2.42 18.63
N ILE A 398 5.01 1.99 17.84
CA ILE A 398 5.10 1.95 16.38
C ILE A 398 5.43 3.34 15.82
N LEU A 399 4.66 4.37 16.23
CA LEU A 399 4.83 5.72 15.71
C LEU A 399 6.17 6.33 16.13
N THR A 400 6.55 6.17 17.40
CA THR A 400 7.80 6.77 17.94
C THR A 400 9.04 6.16 17.33
N LEU A 401 9.10 4.82 17.21
CA LEU A 401 10.23 4.14 16.59
C LEU A 401 10.35 4.49 15.10
N GLY A 402 9.23 4.54 14.40
CA GLY A 402 9.24 4.77 12.96
C GLY A 402 9.53 6.21 12.58
N ILE A 403 8.83 7.19 13.19
CA ILE A 403 9.04 8.63 12.92
C ILE A 403 10.40 9.07 13.46
N GLY A 404 10.81 8.54 14.62
CA GLY A 404 12.11 8.81 15.22
C GLY A 404 13.31 8.24 14.46
N GLY A 405 13.04 7.44 13.40
CA GLY A 405 14.10 6.87 12.56
C GLY A 405 15.00 5.89 13.32
N ALA A 406 14.43 5.11 14.26
CA ALA A 406 15.20 4.14 15.02
C ALA A 406 15.90 3.14 14.08
N ILE A 407 17.18 2.95 14.27
CA ILE A 407 18.02 1.98 13.56
C ILE A 407 18.52 0.96 14.56
N LEU A 408 18.30 -0.31 14.27
CA LEU A 408 18.89 -1.40 15.02
C LEU A 408 19.82 -2.20 14.13
N ASP A 409 21.05 -2.39 14.60
CA ASP A 409 22.02 -3.26 13.94
C ASP A 409 21.77 -4.69 14.41
N PHE A 410 21.38 -5.56 13.47
CA PHE A 410 21.10 -6.96 13.76
C PHE A 410 22.32 -7.82 13.44
N THR A 411 22.82 -8.47 14.48
CA THR A 411 23.70 -9.62 14.34
C THR A 411 22.85 -10.91 14.40
N LEU A 412 23.34 -12.01 13.85
CA LEU A 412 22.67 -13.32 13.96
C LEU A 412 22.34 -13.65 15.42
N ARG A 413 23.27 -13.31 16.30
CA ARG A 413 23.17 -13.44 17.77
C ARG A 413 21.99 -12.62 18.32
N GLY A 414 21.87 -11.36 17.93
CA GLY A 414 20.78 -10.47 18.36
C GLY A 414 19.42 -10.96 17.86
N ILE A 415 19.33 -11.47 16.62
CA ILE A 415 18.11 -12.05 16.07
C ILE A 415 17.69 -13.28 16.88
N LEU A 416 18.60 -14.19 17.15
CA LEU A 416 18.31 -15.41 17.95
C LEU A 416 17.84 -15.06 19.36
N ILE A 417 18.50 -14.11 20.02
CA ILE A 417 18.09 -13.61 21.35
C ILE A 417 16.68 -13.01 21.27
N GLY A 418 16.41 -12.16 20.29
CA GLY A 418 15.10 -11.53 20.10
C GLY A 418 14.00 -12.57 19.89
N VAL A 419 14.21 -13.53 19.00
CA VAL A 419 13.24 -14.62 18.72
C VAL A 419 13.00 -15.45 20.00
N LEU A 420 14.05 -15.81 20.71
CA LEU A 420 13.94 -16.58 21.96
C LEU A 420 13.13 -15.82 23.02
N MET A 421 13.39 -14.53 23.21
CA MET A 421 12.64 -13.68 24.14
C MET A 421 11.17 -13.58 23.76
N VAL A 422 10.85 -13.39 22.48
CA VAL A 422 9.47 -13.35 21.98
C VAL A 422 8.74 -14.67 22.25
N ILE A 423 9.38 -15.81 21.97
CA ILE A 423 8.82 -17.13 22.24
C ILE A 423 8.55 -17.31 23.74
N CYS A 424 9.50 -16.95 24.59
CA CYS A 424 9.35 -17.04 26.05
C CYS A 424 8.23 -16.14 26.59
N LEU A 425 8.10 -14.92 26.07
CA LEU A 425 7.03 -13.99 26.45
C LEU A 425 5.66 -14.47 25.97
N MET A 426 5.56 -15.01 24.75
CA MET A 426 4.32 -15.64 24.27
C MET A 426 3.91 -16.82 25.14
N TYR A 427 4.87 -17.67 25.54
CA TYR A 427 4.60 -18.81 26.42
C TYR A 427 4.19 -18.36 27.83
N ALA A 428 4.84 -17.33 28.36
CA ALA A 428 4.47 -16.73 29.64
C ALA A 428 3.04 -16.17 29.63
N ASN A 429 2.62 -15.56 28.51
CA ASN A 429 1.27 -15.04 28.34
C ASN A 429 0.21 -16.17 28.25
N LEU A 430 0.54 -17.31 27.63
CA LEU A 430 -0.31 -18.50 27.61
C LEU A 430 -0.51 -19.12 28.99
N LEU A 431 0.46 -18.96 29.90
CA LEU A 431 0.43 -19.49 31.27
C LEU A 431 -0.31 -18.58 32.26
N LYS A 432 -1.31 -17.81 31.81
CA LYS A 432 -2.13 -16.87 32.62
C LYS A 432 -2.63 -17.42 33.98
N SER A 433 -2.73 -18.75 34.13
CA SER A 433 -3.23 -19.38 35.33
C SER A 433 -2.27 -19.40 36.53
N SER A 434 -0.98 -19.12 36.33
CA SER A 434 0.03 -19.14 37.40
C SER A 434 1.12 -18.07 37.16
N ARG A 435 1.05 -17.00 37.97
CA ARG A 435 2.05 -15.92 37.97
C ARG A 435 3.48 -16.42 38.13
N TRP A 436 3.69 -17.47 38.92
CA TRP A 436 5.00 -18.10 39.14
C TRP A 436 5.52 -18.81 37.89
N LYS A 437 4.68 -19.53 37.17
CA LYS A 437 5.10 -20.21 35.92
C LYS A 437 5.46 -19.16 34.83
N ALA A 438 4.68 -18.09 34.71
CA ALA A 438 4.98 -16.98 33.79
C ALA A 438 6.32 -16.32 34.14
N LEU A 439 6.58 -16.05 35.43
CA LEU A 439 7.84 -15.50 35.90
C LEU A 439 9.02 -16.43 35.60
N CYS A 440 8.88 -17.73 35.85
CA CYS A 440 9.92 -18.73 35.51
C CYS A 440 10.21 -18.79 34.00
N CYS A 441 9.19 -18.66 33.13
CA CYS A 441 9.41 -18.59 31.69
C CYS A 441 10.18 -17.34 31.28
N ILE A 442 9.89 -16.18 31.85
CA ILE A 442 10.60 -14.92 31.60
C ILE A 442 12.07 -15.04 32.05
N ILE A 443 12.29 -15.52 33.27
CA ILE A 443 13.64 -15.72 33.81
C ILE A 443 14.42 -16.74 32.97
N GLY A 444 13.78 -17.85 32.59
CA GLY A 444 14.36 -18.87 31.71
C GLY A 444 14.74 -18.31 30.34
N GLY A 445 13.89 -17.44 29.77
CA GLY A 445 14.18 -16.73 28.51
C GLY A 445 15.38 -15.80 28.63
N ILE A 446 15.48 -15.02 29.73
CA ILE A 446 16.63 -14.16 29.99
C ILE A 446 17.91 -14.98 30.14
N LEU A 447 17.88 -16.08 30.91
CA LEU A 447 19.04 -16.96 31.10
C LEU A 447 19.48 -17.62 29.79
N ALA A 448 18.51 -18.12 28.99
CA ALA A 448 18.83 -18.67 27.67
C ALA A 448 19.39 -17.62 26.71
N SER A 449 18.90 -16.38 26.77
CA SER A 449 19.45 -15.26 26.00
C SER A 449 20.88 -14.91 26.41
N LEU A 450 21.18 -14.97 27.70
CA LEU A 450 22.55 -14.79 28.22
C LEU A 450 23.46 -15.95 27.75
N VAL A 451 23.00 -17.19 27.76
CA VAL A 451 23.76 -18.32 27.22
C VAL A 451 24.06 -18.11 25.72
N VAL A 452 23.06 -17.73 24.92
CA VAL A 452 23.27 -17.40 23.51
C VAL A 452 24.26 -16.25 23.35
N PHE A 453 24.19 -15.25 24.25
CA PHE A 453 25.10 -14.10 24.24
C PHE A 453 26.55 -14.49 24.52
N PHE A 454 26.83 -15.39 25.44
CA PHE A 454 28.19 -15.76 25.82
C PHE A 454 28.80 -16.89 24.98
N TYR A 455 27.99 -17.85 24.51
CA TYR A 455 28.50 -19.04 23.84
C TYR A 455 28.48 -19.00 22.31
N LEU A 456 27.62 -18.16 21.69
CA LEU A 456 27.73 -17.96 20.25
C LEU A 456 28.87 -16.97 19.95
N PRO A 457 29.85 -17.32 19.12
CA PRO A 457 30.88 -16.39 18.72
C PRO A 457 30.22 -15.17 18.08
N GLY A 458 30.55 -13.98 18.61
CA GLY A 458 30.19 -12.72 17.99
C GLY A 458 30.88 -12.67 16.64
N GLY A 459 30.21 -13.07 15.59
CA GLY A 459 30.71 -12.86 14.23
C GLY A 459 30.81 -11.34 14.04
N GLU A 460 31.98 -10.85 13.66
CA GLU A 460 32.24 -9.46 13.29
C GLU A 460 31.51 -9.06 11.98
N GLY A 461 30.33 -9.58 11.74
CA GLY A 461 29.51 -9.29 10.57
C GLY A 461 28.17 -8.73 10.97
N GLU A 462 27.95 -7.41 10.80
CA GLU A 462 26.59 -6.89 10.70
C GLU A 462 25.86 -7.67 9.62
N LEU A 463 24.85 -8.48 10.02
CA LEU A 463 24.02 -9.20 9.05
C LEU A 463 23.17 -8.21 8.27
N THR A 464 22.58 -7.24 8.98
CA THR A 464 21.74 -6.20 8.39
C THR A 464 21.43 -5.10 9.41
N LYS A 465 21.11 -3.92 8.90
CA LYS A 465 20.50 -2.83 9.67
C LYS A 465 19.01 -2.87 9.43
N MET A 466 18.24 -2.71 10.48
CA MET A 466 16.80 -2.60 10.38
C MET A 466 16.38 -1.22 10.85
N SER A 467 15.72 -0.46 9.98
CA SER A 467 15.34 0.92 10.29
C SER A 467 13.89 1.21 10.01
N GLY A 468 13.38 2.28 10.59
CA GLY A 468 12.14 2.94 10.24
C GLY A 468 10.90 2.04 10.26
N ILE A 469 10.17 2.01 9.14
CA ILE A 469 8.85 1.37 9.01
C ILE A 469 8.91 -0.14 9.27
N GLY A 470 9.92 -0.83 8.73
CA GLY A 470 10.06 -2.28 8.89
C GLY A 470 10.25 -2.69 10.34
N LEU A 471 11.15 -2.01 11.07
CA LEU A 471 11.37 -2.24 12.50
C LEU A 471 10.09 -2.00 13.30
N SER A 472 9.43 -0.88 13.06
CA SER A 472 8.22 -0.49 13.79
C SER A 472 7.06 -1.46 13.56
N ALA A 473 6.89 -1.95 12.33
CA ALA A 473 5.87 -2.94 12.00
C ALA A 473 6.10 -4.26 12.76
N ILE A 474 7.36 -4.75 12.77
CA ILE A 474 7.71 -5.98 13.53
C ILE A 474 7.47 -5.79 15.02
N VAL A 475 7.96 -4.68 15.59
CA VAL A 475 7.78 -4.41 17.02
C VAL A 475 6.30 -4.30 17.37
N GLY A 476 5.50 -3.67 16.51
CA GLY A 476 4.04 -3.61 16.68
C GLY A 476 3.37 -4.99 16.72
N VAL A 477 3.73 -5.87 15.79
CA VAL A 477 3.25 -7.26 15.77
C VAL A 477 3.68 -8.02 17.03
N VAL A 478 4.95 -7.90 17.43
CA VAL A 478 5.48 -8.52 18.64
C VAL A 478 4.74 -8.04 19.88
N LEU A 479 4.57 -6.73 20.04
CA LEU A 479 3.83 -6.16 21.16
C LEU A 479 2.37 -6.65 21.19
N ASN A 480 1.72 -6.72 20.01
CA ASN A 480 0.38 -7.26 19.92
C ASN A 480 0.27 -8.72 20.36
N LEU A 481 1.29 -9.54 20.11
CA LEU A 481 1.31 -10.95 20.51
C LEU A 481 1.66 -11.15 21.99
N VAL A 482 2.49 -10.25 22.55
CA VAL A 482 3.04 -10.39 23.91
C VAL A 482 2.18 -9.69 24.95
N LEU A 483 1.63 -8.52 24.65
CA LEU A 483 0.83 -7.78 25.61
C LEU A 483 -0.52 -8.49 25.89
N PRO A 484 -0.96 -8.57 27.17
CA PRO A 484 -2.20 -9.23 27.52
C PRO A 484 -3.39 -8.53 26.86
N LYS A 485 -4.33 -9.33 26.35
CA LYS A 485 -5.62 -8.83 25.84
C LYS A 485 -6.59 -8.66 26.98
N ASP A 486 -7.44 -7.65 26.89
CA ASP A 486 -8.54 -7.48 27.83
C ASP A 486 -9.69 -8.45 27.51
N LYS A 487 -10.49 -8.80 28.53
CA LYS A 487 -11.59 -9.76 28.40
C LYS A 487 -12.62 -9.38 27.32
N GLU A 488 -12.80 -8.07 27.05
CA GLU A 488 -13.72 -7.60 26.02
C GLU A 488 -13.18 -7.81 24.59
N GLU A 489 -11.86 -7.73 24.38
CA GLU A 489 -11.23 -8.04 23.10
C GLU A 489 -11.28 -9.55 22.81
N GLU A 490 -11.10 -10.39 23.85
CA GLU A 490 -11.20 -11.85 23.70
C GLU A 490 -12.61 -12.29 23.26
N MET A 491 -13.67 -11.61 23.72
CA MET A 491 -15.06 -11.92 23.34
C MET A 491 -15.43 -11.45 21.91
N ARG A 492 -14.72 -10.50 21.33
CA ARG A 492 -14.97 -10.00 19.96
C ARG A 492 -14.27 -10.81 18.86
N GLU A 493 -13.25 -11.57 19.21
CA GLU A 493 -12.46 -12.37 18.26
C GLU A 493 -12.83 -13.88 18.26
N GLY A 494 -13.58 -14.38 19.25
CA GLY A 494 -14.10 -15.75 19.34
C GLY A 494 -15.41 -15.91 18.59
#